data_5a49a630f10896f2b8d986af9bee92b4
#
_entry.id   5a49a630f10896f2b8d986af9bee92b4
#
_cell.length_a   1.000
_cell.length_b   1.000
_cell.length_c   1.000
_cell.angle_alpha   90.00
_cell.angle_beta   90.00
_cell.angle_gamma   90.00
#
_symmetry.space_group_name_H-M   'P 1'
#
loop_
_entity.id
_entity.type
_entity.pdbx_description
1 polymer ?
#
loop_
_entity_poly.entity_id
_entity_poly.type
_entity_poly.pdbx_seq_one_letter_code
_entity_poly.pdbx_strand_id
1 'polypeptide(L)'
;MSSPAPINFEDWFAINQLYADYASAADSGNWDLWPEFFTDECVYRVQPRENHERGFPLATLSLTSKGMLRDRVYGIKETLFHDPYYQRHVVGTPVIREAAADRWRCEANYAVFRTKLSEATTVFNVGRTLDVVVRTPAG
;
A
#
# COMPACT_ATOMS: atom_id res chain seq x y z
N MET A 1 -10.94 -17.60 -15.11
CA MET A 1 -10.36 -16.26 -14.88
C MET A 1 -11.35 -15.21 -15.29
N SER A 2 -11.63 -14.25 -14.42
CA SER A 2 -12.42 -13.09 -14.81
C SER A 2 -11.59 -12.13 -15.65
N SER A 3 -12.18 -11.56 -16.69
CA SER A 3 -11.53 -10.51 -17.47
C SER A 3 -11.35 -9.25 -16.62
N PRO A 4 -10.27 -8.47 -16.83
CA PRO A 4 -10.13 -7.16 -16.19
C PRO A 4 -11.31 -6.26 -16.56
N ALA A 5 -11.69 -5.34 -15.65
CA ALA A 5 -12.70 -4.34 -15.95
C ALA A 5 -12.22 -3.42 -17.08
N PRO A 6 -13.13 -2.94 -17.96
CA PRO A 6 -12.75 -1.96 -18.97
C PRO A 6 -12.23 -0.67 -18.33
N ILE A 7 -11.09 -0.21 -18.80
CA ILE A 7 -10.47 1.03 -18.31
C ILE A 7 -9.73 1.69 -19.50
N ASN A 8 -9.77 3.01 -19.59
CA ASN A 8 -8.98 3.70 -20.61
C ASN A 8 -7.50 3.76 -20.21
N PHE A 9 -6.64 4.02 -21.18
CA PHE A 9 -5.20 4.03 -20.97
C PHE A 9 -4.77 5.10 -19.95
N GLU A 10 -5.37 6.28 -20.00
CA GLU A 10 -5.00 7.39 -19.11
C GLU A 10 -5.25 7.04 -17.64
N ASP A 11 -6.40 6.49 -17.35
CA ASP A 11 -6.74 6.06 -15.98
C ASP A 11 -5.89 4.87 -15.54
N TRP A 12 -5.67 3.92 -16.43
CA TRP A 12 -4.78 2.80 -16.16
C TRP A 12 -3.35 3.27 -15.85
N PHE A 13 -2.83 4.18 -16.67
CA PHE A 13 -1.50 4.77 -16.44
C PHE A 13 -1.44 5.51 -15.11
N ALA A 14 -2.44 6.32 -14.78
CA ALA A 14 -2.50 7.06 -13.53
C ALA A 14 -2.51 6.13 -12.31
N ILE A 15 -3.24 5.02 -12.38
CA ILE A 15 -3.27 4.02 -11.30
C ILE A 15 -1.90 3.36 -11.16
N ASN A 16 -1.26 2.97 -12.27
CA ASN A 16 0.09 2.41 -12.22
C ASN A 16 1.09 3.39 -11.62
N GLN A 17 1.00 4.67 -11.98
CA GLN A 17 1.85 5.71 -11.42
C GLN A 17 1.61 5.89 -9.92
N LEU A 18 0.36 5.80 -9.47
CA LEU A 18 0.02 5.86 -8.05
C LEU A 18 0.73 4.76 -7.27
N TYR A 19 0.67 3.51 -7.75
CA TYR A 19 1.37 2.39 -7.11
C TYR A 19 2.89 2.59 -7.07
N ALA A 20 3.47 3.07 -8.17
CA ALA A 20 4.90 3.35 -8.24
C ALA A 20 5.32 4.46 -7.26
N ASP A 21 4.57 5.55 -7.21
CA ASP A 21 4.84 6.67 -6.32
C ASP A 21 4.67 6.28 -4.85
N TYR A 22 3.68 5.47 -4.55
CA TYR A 22 3.45 4.93 -3.21
C TYR A 22 4.65 4.10 -2.73
N ALA A 23 5.09 3.16 -3.54
CA ALA A 23 6.24 2.32 -3.22
C ALA A 23 7.51 3.17 -3.06
N SER A 24 7.74 4.11 -3.95
CA SER A 24 8.89 5.01 -3.89
C SER A 24 8.88 5.88 -2.63
N ALA A 25 7.74 6.44 -2.25
CA ALA A 25 7.60 7.22 -1.03
C ALA A 25 7.89 6.40 0.23
N ALA A 26 7.34 5.19 0.29
CA ALA A 26 7.59 4.27 1.40
C ALA A 26 9.06 3.88 1.52
N ASP A 27 9.73 3.67 0.38
CA ASP A 27 11.13 3.22 0.33
C ASP A 27 12.12 4.35 0.56
N SER A 28 11.76 5.59 0.23
CA SER A 28 12.63 6.76 0.39
C SER A 28 12.79 7.22 1.85
N GLY A 29 11.98 6.69 2.76
CA GLY A 29 11.94 7.16 4.15
C GLY A 29 11.18 8.46 4.32
N ASN A 30 10.54 8.97 3.29
CA ASN A 30 9.72 10.19 3.37
C ASN A 30 8.30 9.83 3.86
N TRP A 31 8.22 9.40 5.11
CA TRP A 31 7.01 8.87 5.72
C TRP A 31 5.90 9.89 5.86
N ASP A 32 6.23 11.19 5.86
CA ASP A 32 5.22 12.25 5.94
C ASP A 32 4.32 12.29 4.68
N LEU A 33 4.80 11.80 3.55
CA LEU A 33 4.01 11.67 2.33
C LEU A 33 3.01 10.51 2.35
N TRP A 34 3.26 9.50 3.19
CA TRP A 34 2.45 8.28 3.16
C TRP A 34 0.95 8.52 3.41
N PRO A 35 0.54 9.29 4.44
CA PRO A 35 -0.90 9.56 4.64
C PRO A 35 -1.54 10.30 3.48
N GLU A 36 -0.77 11.05 2.71
CA GLU A 36 -1.30 11.86 1.59
C GLU A 36 -1.77 11.01 0.40
N PHE A 37 -1.38 9.73 0.34
CA PHE A 37 -1.91 8.78 -0.64
C PHE A 37 -3.34 8.32 -0.34
N PHE A 38 -3.88 8.66 0.82
CA PHE A 38 -5.17 8.19 1.30
C PHE A 38 -6.17 9.34 1.38
N THR A 39 -7.45 9.01 1.18
CA THR A 39 -8.54 9.94 1.44
C THR A 39 -8.72 10.16 2.94
N ASP A 40 -9.42 11.24 3.34
CA ASP A 40 -9.63 11.54 4.77
C ASP A 40 -10.33 10.40 5.50
N GLU A 41 -11.35 9.82 4.86
CA GLU A 41 -11.97 8.58 5.31
C GLU A 41 -11.29 7.42 4.60
N CYS A 42 -10.53 6.64 5.33
CA CYS A 42 -9.80 5.50 4.77
C CYS A 42 -9.71 4.35 5.76
N VAL A 43 -9.47 3.18 5.24
CA VAL A 43 -9.14 1.99 6.02
C VAL A 43 -7.86 1.40 5.46
N TYR A 44 -6.89 1.24 6.32
CA TYR A 44 -5.64 0.55 6.01
C TYR A 44 -5.50 -0.63 6.95
N ARG A 45 -5.44 -1.83 6.40
CA ARG A 45 -5.44 -3.05 7.19
C ARG A 45 -4.40 -4.02 6.66
N VAL A 46 -3.61 -4.59 7.58
CA VAL A 46 -2.70 -5.68 7.29
C VAL A 46 -3.20 -6.90 8.03
N GLN A 47 -3.53 -7.96 7.29
CA GLN A 47 -4.06 -9.19 7.85
C GLN A 47 -3.25 -10.40 7.37
N PRO A 48 -3.04 -11.41 8.22
CA PRO A 48 -2.60 -12.72 7.75
C PRO A 48 -3.61 -13.26 6.73
N ARG A 49 -3.10 -13.90 5.68
CA ARG A 49 -3.91 -14.45 4.61
C ARG A 49 -5.04 -15.36 5.11
N GLU A 50 -4.73 -16.23 6.07
CA GLU A 50 -5.72 -17.15 6.65
C GLU A 50 -6.90 -16.42 7.29
N ASN A 51 -6.63 -15.36 8.05
CA ASN A 51 -7.69 -14.58 8.70
C ASN A 51 -8.57 -13.88 7.67
N HIS A 52 -7.97 -13.34 6.62
CA HIS A 52 -8.72 -12.69 5.55
C HIS A 52 -9.60 -13.69 4.79
N GLU A 53 -9.06 -14.83 4.38
CA GLU A 53 -9.79 -15.84 3.61
C GLU A 53 -10.94 -16.48 4.41
N ARG A 54 -10.78 -16.57 5.74
CA ARG A 54 -11.82 -17.12 6.64
C ARG A 54 -12.81 -16.07 7.13
N GLY A 55 -12.62 -14.82 6.75
CA GLY A 55 -13.47 -13.72 7.20
C GLY A 55 -13.28 -13.35 8.68
N PHE A 56 -12.17 -13.72 9.29
CA PHE A 56 -11.87 -13.38 10.67
C PHE A 56 -11.50 -11.90 10.77
N PRO A 57 -11.99 -11.18 11.79
CA PRO A 57 -11.75 -9.74 11.90
C PRO A 57 -10.36 -9.33 12.39
N LEU A 58 -9.60 -10.26 12.95
CA LEU A 58 -8.31 -9.95 13.55
C LEU A 58 -7.28 -9.58 12.49
N ALA A 59 -6.68 -8.40 12.64
CA ALA A 59 -5.64 -7.89 11.79
C ALA A 59 -4.37 -7.61 12.59
N THR A 60 -3.21 -7.74 11.94
CA THR A 60 -1.93 -7.34 12.53
C THR A 60 -1.88 -5.82 12.74
N LEU A 61 -2.44 -5.08 11.79
CA LEU A 61 -2.54 -3.63 11.84
C LEU A 61 -3.90 -3.22 11.26
N SER A 62 -4.59 -2.31 11.93
CA SER A 62 -5.86 -1.77 11.45
C SER A 62 -5.94 -0.28 11.79
N LEU A 63 -5.91 0.55 10.75
CA LEU A 63 -5.99 2.00 10.84
C LEU A 63 -7.22 2.45 10.07
N THR A 64 -8.12 3.15 10.74
CA THR A 64 -9.45 3.46 10.19
C THR A 64 -9.67 4.94 9.90
N SER A 65 -8.62 5.74 9.95
CA SER A 65 -8.66 7.16 9.62
C SER A 65 -7.30 7.68 9.20
N LYS A 66 -7.27 8.79 8.48
CA LYS A 66 -6.02 9.46 8.10
C LYS A 66 -5.23 9.94 9.32
N GLY A 67 -5.91 10.31 10.39
CA GLY A 67 -5.27 10.65 11.67
C GLY A 67 -4.50 9.48 12.25
N MET A 68 -5.07 8.28 12.22
CA MET A 68 -4.37 7.07 12.66
C MET A 68 -3.16 6.75 11.79
N LEU A 69 -3.22 7.03 10.48
CA LEU A 69 -2.06 6.91 9.59
C LEU A 69 -0.94 7.85 10.00
N ARG A 70 -1.25 9.09 10.35
CA ARG A 70 -0.27 10.07 10.83
C ARG A 70 0.37 9.64 12.15
N ASP A 71 -0.40 9.08 13.07
CA ASP A 71 0.11 8.54 14.33
C ASP A 71 1.07 7.36 14.05
N ARG A 72 0.76 6.53 13.08
CA ARG A 72 1.64 5.43 12.66
C ARG A 72 2.95 5.94 12.10
N VAL A 73 2.93 7.03 11.34
CA VAL A 73 4.15 7.68 10.81
C VAL A 73 5.07 8.11 11.94
N TYR A 74 4.51 8.70 12.98
CA TYR A 74 5.29 9.09 14.16
C TYR A 74 5.99 7.86 14.77
N GLY A 75 5.27 6.76 14.95
CA GLY A 75 5.85 5.51 15.46
C GLY A 75 6.94 4.92 14.58
N ILE A 76 6.75 4.98 13.25
CA ILE A 76 7.76 4.50 12.29
C ILE A 76 9.04 5.33 12.38
N LYS A 77 8.94 6.64 12.43
CA LYS A 77 10.11 7.53 12.55
C LYS A 77 10.90 7.25 13.82
N GLU A 78 10.22 7.03 14.92
CA GLU A 78 10.85 6.67 16.20
C GLU A 78 11.58 5.33 16.10
N THR A 79 10.95 4.34 15.48
CA THR A 79 11.56 3.02 15.27
C THR A 79 12.79 3.09 14.37
N LEU A 80 12.72 3.85 13.27
CA LEU A 80 13.85 4.03 12.35
C LEU A 80 15.05 4.72 13.00
N PHE A 81 14.78 5.62 13.92
CA PHE A 81 15.84 6.29 14.67
C PHE A 81 16.63 5.31 15.53
N HIS A 82 15.94 4.36 16.18
CA HIS A 82 16.56 3.40 17.11
C HIS A 82 17.05 2.13 16.42
N ASP A 83 16.42 1.73 15.31
CA ASP A 83 16.74 0.49 14.59
C ASP A 83 16.61 0.73 13.07
N PRO A 84 17.55 1.49 12.48
CA PRO A 84 17.47 1.88 11.08
C PRO A 84 17.59 0.69 10.13
N TYR A 85 16.86 0.76 9.03
CA TYR A 85 16.93 -0.21 7.95
C TYR A 85 16.70 0.48 6.60
N TYR A 86 17.12 -0.20 5.54
CA TYR A 86 16.78 0.14 4.17
C TYR A 86 15.77 -0.86 3.63
N GLN A 87 14.86 -0.41 2.82
CA GLN A 87 13.87 -1.31 2.23
C GLN A 87 13.55 -0.94 0.79
N ARG A 88 13.03 -1.93 0.05
CA ARG A 88 12.48 -1.78 -1.28
C ARG A 88 11.21 -2.58 -1.41
N HIS A 89 10.17 -1.93 -1.93
CA HIS A 89 8.94 -2.58 -2.35
C HIS A 89 9.08 -2.94 -3.83
N VAL A 90 8.82 -4.21 -4.15
CA VAL A 90 8.66 -4.66 -5.53
C VAL A 90 7.20 -4.99 -5.72
N VAL A 91 6.51 -4.18 -6.51
CA VAL A 91 5.05 -4.27 -6.70
C VAL A 91 4.77 -4.67 -8.14
N GLY A 92 3.97 -5.72 -8.31
CA GLY A 92 3.53 -6.16 -9.63
C GLY A 92 2.55 -5.16 -10.25
N THR A 93 2.31 -5.29 -11.54
CA THR A 93 1.31 -4.49 -12.24
C THR A 93 -0.06 -4.70 -11.60
N PRO A 94 -0.77 -3.63 -11.20
CA PRO A 94 -2.08 -3.78 -10.59
C PRO A 94 -3.09 -4.36 -11.57
N VAL A 95 -3.94 -5.25 -11.07
CA VAL A 95 -5.08 -5.79 -11.80
C VAL A 95 -6.31 -4.99 -11.41
N ILE A 96 -7.01 -4.46 -12.41
CA ILE A 96 -8.24 -3.70 -12.21
C ILE A 96 -9.40 -4.69 -12.23
N ARG A 97 -10.05 -4.90 -11.09
CA ARG A 97 -11.14 -5.86 -10.95
C ARG A 97 -12.50 -5.25 -11.25
N GLU A 98 -12.71 -4.00 -10.84
CA GLU A 98 -13.94 -3.26 -11.08
C GLU A 98 -13.61 -1.81 -11.41
N ALA A 99 -14.41 -1.21 -12.29
CA ALA A 99 -14.31 0.20 -12.63
C ALA A 99 -15.71 0.82 -12.60
N ALA A 100 -15.86 1.91 -11.87
CA ALA A 100 -17.02 2.80 -11.90
C ALA A 100 -16.51 4.21 -12.24
N ALA A 101 -17.37 5.23 -12.29
CA ALA A 101 -17.01 6.54 -12.84
C ALA A 101 -15.71 7.14 -12.29
N ASP A 102 -15.54 7.15 -10.98
CA ASP A 102 -14.34 7.72 -10.33
C ASP A 102 -13.77 6.79 -9.26
N ARG A 103 -14.00 5.49 -9.40
CA ARG A 103 -13.62 4.51 -8.41
C ARG A 103 -13.24 3.19 -9.09
N TRP A 104 -12.12 2.62 -8.65
CA TRP A 104 -11.60 1.37 -9.18
C TRP A 104 -11.23 0.43 -8.05
N ARG A 105 -11.59 -0.84 -8.18
CA ARG A 105 -11.09 -1.87 -7.27
C ARG A 105 -9.88 -2.55 -7.91
N CYS A 106 -8.75 -2.45 -7.25
CA CYS A 106 -7.45 -2.90 -7.76
C CYS A 106 -6.81 -3.91 -6.82
N GLU A 107 -6.00 -4.78 -7.40
CA GLU A 107 -5.18 -5.75 -6.65
C GLU A 107 -3.77 -5.73 -7.19
N ALA A 108 -2.78 -5.88 -6.32
CA ALA A 108 -1.38 -6.02 -6.74
C ALA A 108 -0.64 -6.99 -5.83
N ASN A 109 0.29 -7.72 -6.41
CA ASN A 109 1.23 -8.55 -5.66
C ASN A 109 2.44 -7.71 -5.25
N TYR A 110 3.00 -7.99 -4.09
CA TYR A 110 4.19 -7.26 -3.65
C TYR A 110 5.15 -8.14 -2.86
N ALA A 111 6.41 -7.70 -2.85
CA ALA A 111 7.43 -8.20 -1.94
C ALA A 111 8.18 -7.00 -1.35
N VAL A 112 8.53 -7.07 -0.09
CA VAL A 112 9.34 -6.06 0.59
C VAL A 112 10.65 -6.70 1.02
N PHE A 113 11.76 -6.12 0.59
CA PHE A 113 13.10 -6.53 0.98
C PHE A 113 13.66 -5.53 1.98
N ARG A 114 14.36 -6.01 3.00
CA ARG A 114 15.02 -5.15 3.99
C ARG A 114 16.46 -5.53 4.18
N THR A 115 17.27 -4.50 4.43
CA THR A 115 18.69 -4.64 4.77
C THR A 115 18.97 -3.76 5.97
N LYS A 116 19.49 -4.34 7.04
CA LYS A 116 20.03 -3.59 8.17
C LYS A 116 21.54 -3.43 7.99
N LEU A 117 22.10 -2.44 8.68
CA LEU A 117 23.52 -2.18 8.62
C LEU A 117 24.32 -3.45 8.99
N SER A 118 25.28 -3.80 8.14
CA SER A 118 26.17 -4.97 8.31
C SER A 118 25.45 -6.33 8.29
N GLU A 119 24.21 -6.38 7.80
CA GLU A 119 23.45 -7.61 7.67
C GLU A 119 23.13 -7.90 6.21
N ALA A 120 22.83 -9.15 5.91
CA ALA A 120 22.36 -9.56 4.59
C ALA A 120 20.94 -9.06 4.36
N THR A 121 20.61 -8.81 3.10
CA THR A 121 19.23 -8.49 2.69
C THR A 121 18.33 -9.68 2.93
N THR A 122 17.16 -9.43 3.51
CA THR A 122 16.13 -10.45 3.74
C THR A 122 14.83 -10.05 3.05
N VAL A 123 13.99 -11.05 2.78
CA VAL A 123 12.60 -10.81 2.42
C VAL A 123 11.85 -10.54 3.71
N PHE A 124 11.37 -9.32 3.86
CA PHE A 124 10.65 -8.90 5.06
C PHE A 124 9.18 -9.33 5.01
N ASN A 125 8.54 -9.17 3.87
CA ASN A 125 7.12 -9.43 3.73
C ASN A 125 6.77 -9.72 2.27
N VAL A 126 5.81 -10.60 2.05
CA VAL A 126 5.23 -10.86 0.73
C VAL A 126 3.72 -10.95 0.87
N GLY A 127 3.00 -10.52 -0.15
CA GLY A 127 1.56 -10.57 -0.11
C GLY A 127 0.90 -9.94 -1.32
N ARG A 128 -0.35 -9.56 -1.13
CA ARG A 128 -1.08 -8.79 -2.12
C ARG A 128 -1.86 -7.68 -1.45
N THR A 129 -2.10 -6.62 -2.19
CA THR A 129 -2.96 -5.52 -1.79
C THR A 129 -4.33 -5.68 -2.44
N LEU A 130 -5.37 -5.34 -1.69
CA LEU A 130 -6.75 -5.24 -2.17
C LEU A 130 -7.16 -3.79 -1.91
N ASP A 131 -7.26 -3.01 -2.98
CA ASP A 131 -7.36 -1.56 -2.86
C ASP A 131 -8.62 -1.03 -3.54
N VAL A 132 -9.12 0.08 -3.02
CA VAL A 132 -10.09 0.93 -3.70
C VAL A 132 -9.37 2.24 -4.01
N VAL A 133 -9.21 2.51 -5.30
CA VAL A 133 -8.60 3.75 -5.80
C VAL A 133 -9.71 4.68 -6.23
N VAL A 134 -9.65 5.93 -5.82
CA VAL A 134 -10.66 6.93 -6.14
C VAL A 134 -10.03 8.16 -6.77
N ARG A 135 -10.77 8.79 -7.70
CA ARG A 135 -10.40 10.10 -8.22
C ARG A 135 -10.93 11.17 -7.27
N THR A 136 -10.07 12.13 -6.93
CA THR A 136 -10.44 13.29 -6.12
C THR A 136 -10.24 14.57 -6.93
N PRO A 137 -10.72 15.75 -6.44
CA PRO A 137 -10.42 17.02 -7.11
C PRO A 137 -8.92 17.29 -7.28
N ALA A 138 -8.08 16.67 -6.45
CA ALA A 138 -6.62 16.80 -6.54
C ALA A 138 -5.96 15.73 -7.41
N GLY A 139 -6.72 14.81 -7.97
CA GLY A 139 -6.19 13.71 -8.78
C GLY A 139 -6.46 12.34 -8.20
#